data_862f30d4a6a43f05834637465f995b6d
#
_entry.id   862f30d4a6a43f05834637465f995b6d
#
_cell.length_a   1.000
_cell.length_b   1.000
_cell.length_c   1.000
_cell.angle_alpha   90.00
_cell.angle_beta   90.00
_cell.angle_gamma   90.00
#
_symmetry.space_group_name_H-M   'P 1'
#
loop_
_entity.id
_entity.type
_entity.pdbx_description
1 polymer ?
#
loop_
_entity_poly.entity_id
_entity_poly.type
_entity_poly.pdbx_seq_one_letter_code
_entity_poly.pdbx_strand_id
1 'polypeptide(L)'
;MSSPHAFLSVLLLASPGLAQPQRTVAAKCTSPAATFAARHSGGTVFELLKENADLSTGDTLVTLPGASLDSKNGAVSVKSLADYDSKSPLPILETAFSLNPTADADLDITFDRGRVDITNKKADGPATVVVRFWDQTWKVALDTPGTRVALEMCGRWPSGARFKLADPKDAASPNASVLLLVLKGEARATLGGVTVGLKAPPGPAMLEWDSLNGARPQPQKLDALPPWADPAAGLSESGKATAAAVEKFRRARTTDAANALKTFLASNDPVEQRIGLVTLGALDDLPALRKALNEAKTLEEWDFGITVLRHWLGRCPGHDRKLYDAIVADGAPPAHANTVMQLLFGFAAAELSQPETYEVLVEYLRHDRPSVRNLAAWHLHRLVPAGKAIPFSPTADKAAIDKTYQAWQKLLPAGQVPKKQ
;
A
#
# COMPACT_ATOMS: atom_id res chain seq x y z
N MET A 1 48.94 -17.99 -57.12
CA MET A 1 49.02 -17.05 -55.96
C MET A 1 47.84 -17.32 -55.07
N SER A 2 48.08 -18.08 -54.02
CA SER A 2 47.06 -18.62 -53.11
C SER A 2 46.92 -17.68 -51.91
N SER A 3 45.70 -17.16 -51.62
CA SER A 3 45.40 -16.43 -50.41
C SER A 3 44.94 -17.36 -49.29
N PRO A 4 45.46 -17.26 -48.05
CA PRO A 4 44.94 -18.05 -46.93
C PRO A 4 43.76 -17.39 -46.27
N HIS A 5 42.67 -18.17 -46.12
CA HIS A 5 41.53 -17.80 -45.30
C HIS A 5 41.87 -17.96 -43.80
N ALA A 6 41.89 -16.85 -43.06
CA ALA A 6 42.01 -16.86 -41.61
C ALA A 6 40.61 -17.18 -41.01
N PHE A 7 40.51 -18.31 -40.33
CA PHE A 7 39.35 -18.67 -39.49
C PHE A 7 39.45 -17.88 -38.16
N LEU A 8 38.54 -16.95 -37.94
CA LEU A 8 38.36 -16.27 -36.68
C LEU A 8 37.49 -17.12 -35.75
N SER A 9 38.09 -17.84 -34.82
CA SER A 9 37.37 -18.57 -33.76
C SER A 9 36.86 -17.61 -32.73
N VAL A 10 35.56 -17.34 -32.70
CA VAL A 10 34.89 -16.57 -31.63
C VAL A 10 34.74 -17.49 -30.41
N LEU A 11 35.54 -17.28 -29.39
CA LEU A 11 35.34 -17.90 -28.08
C LEU A 11 34.11 -17.21 -27.40
N LEU A 12 33.00 -17.92 -27.38
CA LEU A 12 31.84 -17.60 -26.54
C LEU A 12 32.24 -17.82 -25.06
N LEU A 13 32.64 -16.78 -24.39
CA LEU A 13 32.74 -16.77 -22.92
C LEU A 13 31.32 -16.92 -22.35
N ALA A 14 30.96 -18.13 -21.91
CA ALA A 14 29.78 -18.36 -21.11
C ALA A 14 29.90 -17.55 -19.82
N SER A 15 29.13 -16.47 -19.69
CA SER A 15 28.99 -15.74 -18.43
C SER A 15 28.53 -16.73 -17.36
N PRO A 16 29.15 -16.82 -16.18
CA PRO A 16 28.65 -17.64 -15.11
C PRO A 16 27.24 -17.14 -14.76
N GLY A 17 26.22 -17.92 -15.08
CA GLY A 17 24.86 -17.64 -14.69
C GLY A 17 24.84 -17.48 -13.17
N LEU A 18 24.46 -16.32 -12.68
CA LEU A 18 24.17 -16.11 -11.27
C LEU A 18 23.16 -17.18 -10.85
N ALA A 19 23.60 -18.16 -10.08
CA ALA A 19 22.74 -19.20 -9.55
C ALA A 19 21.58 -18.50 -8.83
N GLN A 20 20.35 -18.68 -9.32
CA GLN A 20 19.19 -18.20 -8.58
C GLN A 20 19.23 -18.80 -7.17
N PRO A 21 19.02 -17.98 -6.11
CA PRO A 21 19.03 -18.50 -4.75
C PRO A 21 18.02 -19.63 -4.65
N GLN A 22 18.48 -20.76 -4.12
CA GLN A 22 17.65 -21.96 -4.02
C GLN A 22 16.42 -21.66 -3.18
N ARG A 23 15.23 -21.82 -3.78
CA ARG A 23 13.95 -21.65 -3.13
C ARG A 23 13.80 -22.70 -2.03
N THR A 24 13.65 -22.27 -0.78
CA THR A 24 13.52 -23.15 0.39
C THR A 24 12.28 -22.78 1.19
N VAL A 25 11.66 -23.78 1.84
CA VAL A 25 10.53 -23.52 2.74
C VAL A 25 11.03 -22.76 3.97
N ALA A 26 10.45 -21.59 4.22
CA ALA A 26 10.76 -20.71 5.35
C ALA A 26 9.63 -20.62 6.38
N ALA A 27 8.39 -20.85 5.97
CA ALA A 27 7.22 -20.79 6.83
C ALA A 27 6.09 -21.70 6.32
N LYS A 28 5.03 -21.81 7.10
CA LYS A 28 3.81 -22.54 6.75
C LYS A 28 2.58 -21.65 6.96
N CYS A 29 1.66 -21.64 6.00
CA CYS A 29 0.37 -20.98 6.12
C CYS A 29 -0.47 -21.68 7.20
N THR A 30 -0.97 -20.92 8.18
CA THR A 30 -1.83 -21.43 9.28
C THR A 30 -3.24 -20.87 9.21
N SER A 31 -3.52 -20.01 8.25
CA SER A 31 -4.86 -19.46 8.01
C SER A 31 -5.62 -20.23 6.93
N PRO A 32 -6.94 -20.05 6.84
CA PRO A 32 -7.77 -20.71 5.81
C PRO A 32 -7.29 -20.43 4.38
N ALA A 33 -7.65 -21.31 3.46
CA ALA A 33 -7.34 -21.16 2.04
C ALA A 33 -7.75 -19.79 1.49
N ALA A 34 -7.00 -19.29 0.51
CA ALA A 34 -7.20 -18.01 -0.16
C ALA A 34 -7.05 -16.75 0.73
N THR A 35 -6.40 -16.84 1.89
CA THR A 35 -5.94 -15.67 2.65
C THR A 35 -4.64 -15.10 2.11
N PHE A 36 -3.78 -15.93 1.54
CA PHE A 36 -2.55 -15.55 0.84
C PHE A 36 -2.69 -15.70 -0.67
N ALA A 37 -2.11 -14.75 -1.38
CA ALA A 37 -1.72 -14.88 -2.77
C ALA A 37 -0.19 -14.82 -2.85
N ALA A 38 0.43 -15.78 -3.52
CA ALA A 38 1.88 -15.85 -3.69
C ALA A 38 2.25 -15.62 -5.15
N ARG A 39 3.26 -14.79 -5.39
CA ARG A 39 3.93 -14.66 -6.68
C ARG A 39 5.34 -15.19 -6.54
N HIS A 40 5.65 -16.25 -7.26
CA HIS A 40 6.97 -16.85 -7.25
C HIS A 40 8.02 -15.90 -7.82
N SER A 41 9.25 -16.03 -7.34
CA SER A 41 10.39 -15.24 -7.85
C SER A 41 10.52 -15.42 -9.37
N GLY A 42 10.54 -14.30 -10.10
CA GLY A 42 10.54 -14.29 -11.58
C GLY A 42 9.19 -14.53 -12.25
N GLY A 43 8.13 -14.86 -11.48
CA GLY A 43 6.77 -15.00 -11.99
C GLY A 43 6.04 -13.67 -12.09
N THR A 44 5.00 -13.63 -12.92
CA THR A 44 4.14 -12.46 -13.12
C THR A 44 2.73 -12.62 -12.54
N VAL A 45 2.35 -13.84 -12.18
CA VAL A 45 0.99 -14.20 -11.75
C VAL A 45 0.99 -14.51 -10.24
N PHE A 46 -0.03 -14.02 -9.55
CA PHE A 46 -0.32 -14.41 -8.17
C PHE A 46 -1.21 -15.66 -8.14
N GLU A 47 -0.83 -16.64 -7.33
CA GLU A 47 -1.59 -17.86 -7.07
C GLU A 47 -2.15 -17.85 -5.65
N LEU A 48 -3.41 -18.26 -5.49
CA LEU A 48 -4.01 -18.38 -4.16
C LEU A 48 -3.51 -19.63 -3.46
N LEU A 49 -3.08 -19.47 -2.22
CA LEU A 49 -2.55 -20.56 -1.43
C LEU A 49 -3.66 -21.33 -0.70
N LYS A 50 -3.44 -22.63 -0.55
CA LYS A 50 -4.26 -23.51 0.28
C LYS A 50 -3.88 -23.35 1.75
N GLU A 51 -4.78 -23.76 2.63
CA GLU A 51 -4.45 -23.96 4.04
C GLU A 51 -3.29 -24.96 4.17
N ASN A 52 -2.41 -24.73 5.13
CA ASN A 52 -1.20 -25.52 5.36
C ASN A 52 -0.19 -25.53 4.20
N ALA A 53 -0.30 -24.62 3.21
CA ALA A 53 0.69 -24.50 2.15
C ALA A 53 2.07 -24.08 2.72
N ASP A 54 3.12 -24.64 2.13
CA ASP A 54 4.48 -24.20 2.38
C ASP A 54 4.75 -22.84 1.74
N LEU A 55 5.36 -21.93 2.47
CA LEU A 55 5.75 -20.61 2.07
C LEU A 55 7.27 -20.58 1.87
N SER A 56 7.71 -20.26 0.66
CA SER A 56 9.11 -20.38 0.28
C SER A 56 9.82 -19.03 0.24
N THR A 57 11.13 -19.09 0.40
CA THR A 57 12.01 -17.91 0.24
C THR A 57 11.94 -17.36 -1.17
N GLY A 58 11.99 -16.03 -1.29
CA GLY A 58 11.95 -15.30 -2.56
C GLY A 58 10.54 -15.11 -3.15
N ASP A 59 9.50 -15.77 -2.60
CA ASP A 59 8.13 -15.53 -3.03
C ASP A 59 7.63 -14.20 -2.44
N THR A 60 6.92 -13.41 -3.27
CA THR A 60 6.16 -12.26 -2.80
C THR A 60 4.80 -12.74 -2.31
N LEU A 61 4.51 -12.49 -1.05
CA LEU A 61 3.25 -12.86 -0.40
C LEU A 61 2.39 -11.62 -0.24
N VAL A 62 1.17 -11.65 -0.76
CA VAL A 62 0.13 -10.63 -0.54
C VAL A 62 -0.99 -11.27 0.24
N THR A 63 -1.43 -10.63 1.32
CA THR A 63 -2.41 -11.19 2.23
C THR A 63 -3.67 -10.34 2.31
N LEU A 64 -4.79 -11.02 2.57
CA LEU A 64 -5.98 -10.41 3.14
C LEU A 64 -5.87 -10.34 4.67
N PRO A 65 -6.66 -9.49 5.33
CA PRO A 65 -6.73 -9.45 6.77
C PRO A 65 -7.02 -10.82 7.38
N GLY A 66 -6.34 -11.13 8.49
CA GLY A 66 -6.49 -12.41 9.18
C GLY A 66 -5.64 -13.56 8.63
N ALA A 67 -4.87 -13.33 7.55
CA ALA A 67 -3.87 -14.28 7.12
C ALA A 67 -2.82 -14.52 8.21
N SER A 68 -2.39 -15.77 8.40
CA SER A 68 -1.39 -16.13 9.39
C SER A 68 -0.45 -17.21 8.87
N LEU A 69 0.79 -17.15 9.36
CA LEU A 69 1.82 -18.15 9.12
C LEU A 69 2.59 -18.44 10.40
N ASP A 70 3.19 -19.62 10.45
CA ASP A 70 4.22 -19.98 11.44
C ASP A 70 5.55 -20.15 10.72
N SER A 71 6.65 -19.68 11.33
CA SER A 71 8.01 -19.93 10.85
C SER A 71 8.29 -21.45 10.78
N LYS A 72 9.22 -21.86 9.89
CA LYS A 72 9.54 -23.27 9.66
C LYS A 72 9.86 -24.03 10.94
N ASN A 73 10.54 -23.39 11.90
CA ASN A 73 10.88 -23.97 13.21
C ASN A 73 9.77 -23.81 14.25
N GLY A 74 8.62 -23.22 13.91
CA GLY A 74 7.50 -22.98 14.81
C GLY A 74 7.72 -21.94 15.90
N ALA A 75 8.86 -21.23 15.88
CA ALA A 75 9.24 -20.29 16.93
C ALA A 75 8.49 -18.94 16.85
N VAL A 76 8.04 -18.56 15.66
CA VAL A 76 7.39 -17.28 15.40
C VAL A 76 6.09 -17.48 14.63
N SER A 77 5.03 -16.79 15.06
CA SER A 77 3.81 -16.65 14.30
C SER A 77 3.68 -15.22 13.79
N VAL A 78 3.24 -15.05 12.56
CA VAL A 78 2.92 -13.75 11.95
C VAL A 78 1.48 -13.75 11.51
N LYS A 79 0.73 -12.69 11.90
CA LYS A 79 -0.68 -12.52 11.53
C LYS A 79 -0.86 -11.14 10.89
N SER A 80 -1.49 -11.07 9.72
CA SER A 80 -1.86 -9.78 9.12
C SER A 80 -2.95 -9.10 9.92
N LEU A 81 -2.77 -7.79 10.16
CA LEU A 81 -3.72 -6.92 10.84
C LEU A 81 -4.39 -6.00 9.82
N ALA A 82 -5.57 -5.49 10.16
CA ALA A 82 -6.28 -4.50 9.36
C ALA A 82 -7.01 -3.51 10.24
N ASP A 83 -7.13 -2.29 9.75
CA ASP A 83 -8.01 -1.27 10.30
C ASP A 83 -9.39 -1.36 9.62
N TYR A 84 -10.21 -2.29 10.08
CA TYR A 84 -11.56 -2.50 9.55
C TYR A 84 -12.47 -1.27 9.72
N ASP A 85 -12.23 -0.47 10.77
CA ASP A 85 -13.00 0.73 11.09
C ASP A 85 -12.52 1.97 10.33
N SER A 86 -11.41 1.88 9.59
CA SER A 86 -10.78 3.01 8.89
C SER A 86 -10.49 4.20 9.81
N LYS A 87 -10.11 3.93 11.07
CA LYS A 87 -9.75 4.96 12.07
C LYS A 87 -8.35 5.51 11.89
N SER A 88 -7.50 4.79 11.19
CA SER A 88 -6.17 5.25 10.79
C SER A 88 -6.28 6.15 9.56
N PRO A 89 -5.41 7.16 9.43
CA PRO A 89 -5.32 7.96 8.20
C PRO A 89 -4.90 7.12 6.97
N LEU A 90 -4.47 5.89 7.20
CA LEU A 90 -4.02 4.95 6.18
C LEU A 90 -4.96 3.74 6.15
N PRO A 91 -5.97 3.73 5.27
CA PRO A 91 -6.96 2.65 5.18
C PRO A 91 -6.37 1.41 4.48
N ILE A 92 -5.34 0.81 5.09
CA ILE A 92 -4.65 -0.37 4.58
C ILE A 92 -5.42 -1.61 5.00
N LEU A 93 -5.85 -2.43 4.06
CA LEU A 93 -6.45 -3.74 4.30
C LEU A 93 -5.53 -4.90 3.95
N GLU A 94 -4.63 -4.71 2.98
CA GLU A 94 -3.68 -5.75 2.58
C GLU A 94 -2.36 -5.63 3.35
N THR A 95 -1.62 -6.74 3.36
CA THR A 95 -0.22 -6.78 3.78
C THR A 95 0.59 -7.50 2.73
N ALA A 96 1.81 -7.03 2.45
CA ALA A 96 2.73 -7.69 1.53
C ALA A 96 4.14 -7.76 2.10
N PHE A 97 4.77 -8.92 1.91
CA PHE A 97 6.15 -9.20 2.31
C PHE A 97 6.73 -10.37 1.53
N SER A 98 8.04 -10.55 1.61
CA SER A 98 8.73 -11.75 1.13
C SER A 98 9.49 -12.41 2.26
N LEU A 99 9.68 -13.74 2.16
CA LEU A 99 10.47 -14.51 3.11
C LEU A 99 11.90 -14.66 2.61
N ASN A 100 12.87 -14.50 3.49
CA ASN A 100 14.29 -14.66 3.18
C ASN A 100 14.88 -15.92 3.82
N PRO A 101 15.96 -16.48 3.25
CA PRO A 101 16.75 -17.50 3.93
C PRO A 101 17.35 -16.92 5.22
N THR A 102 17.34 -17.69 6.30
CA THR A 102 17.97 -17.30 7.55
C THR A 102 18.64 -18.48 8.23
N ALA A 103 19.83 -18.25 8.79
CA ALA A 103 20.54 -19.18 9.66
C ALA A 103 20.52 -18.72 11.13
N ASP A 104 20.46 -17.39 11.35
CA ASP A 104 20.70 -16.76 12.65
C ASP A 104 19.44 -16.14 13.27
N ALA A 105 18.27 -16.38 12.66
CA ALA A 105 16.99 -15.90 13.16
C ALA A 105 15.90 -16.96 13.02
N ASP A 106 14.82 -16.81 13.76
CA ASP A 106 13.67 -17.70 13.69
C ASP A 106 12.78 -17.38 12.47
N LEU A 107 12.88 -16.13 11.95
CA LEU A 107 12.22 -15.67 10.74
C LEU A 107 12.98 -14.47 10.16
N ASP A 108 13.09 -14.39 8.84
CA ASP A 108 13.62 -13.21 8.11
C ASP A 108 12.62 -12.82 7.02
N ILE A 109 12.12 -11.57 7.10
CA ILE A 109 11.12 -11.02 6.18
C ILE A 109 11.61 -9.73 5.55
N THR A 110 11.36 -9.57 4.25
CA THR A 110 11.39 -8.26 3.60
C THR A 110 9.96 -7.74 3.57
N PHE A 111 9.69 -6.73 4.40
CA PHE A 111 8.38 -6.15 4.59
C PHE A 111 8.16 -5.01 3.60
N ASP A 112 7.13 -5.13 2.77
CA ASP A 112 6.84 -4.19 1.69
C ASP A 112 5.78 -3.16 2.11
N ARG A 113 4.71 -3.61 2.76
CA ARG A 113 3.61 -2.75 3.22
C ARG A 113 2.62 -3.48 4.12
N GLY A 114 1.77 -2.71 4.76
CA GLY A 114 0.65 -3.23 5.56
C GLY A 114 0.96 -3.32 7.03
N ARG A 115 0.29 -4.25 7.71
CA ARG A 115 0.37 -4.42 9.17
C ARG A 115 0.44 -5.88 9.54
N VAL A 116 1.34 -6.21 10.44
CA VAL A 116 1.47 -7.56 11.00
C VAL A 116 1.61 -7.55 12.51
N ASP A 117 1.11 -8.60 13.15
CA ASP A 117 1.37 -8.98 14.53
C ASP A 117 2.35 -10.16 14.50
N ILE A 118 3.45 -10.02 15.19
CA ILE A 118 4.51 -11.03 15.29
C ILE A 118 4.57 -11.52 16.73
N THR A 119 4.42 -12.81 16.94
CA THR A 119 4.33 -13.44 18.25
C THR A 119 5.45 -14.46 18.46
N ASN A 120 6.12 -14.40 19.61
CA ASN A 120 7.04 -15.45 20.08
C ASN A 120 6.24 -16.66 20.55
N LYS A 121 6.41 -17.80 19.86
CA LYS A 121 5.76 -19.09 20.15
C LYS A 121 6.68 -20.11 20.81
N LYS A 122 7.93 -19.77 21.08
CA LYS A 122 8.84 -20.67 21.80
C LYS A 122 8.28 -21.03 23.15
N ALA A 123 8.60 -22.22 23.63
CA ALA A 123 8.28 -22.65 24.99
C ALA A 123 9.11 -21.89 26.02
N ASP A 124 10.33 -21.50 25.64
CA ASP A 124 11.29 -20.79 26.49
C ASP A 124 12.21 -19.89 25.66
N GLY A 125 12.68 -18.80 26.25
CA GLY A 125 13.67 -17.89 25.70
C GLY A 125 13.14 -16.95 24.58
N PRO A 126 14.04 -16.15 24.02
CA PRO A 126 13.69 -15.15 23.00
C PRO A 126 13.49 -15.78 21.63
N ALA A 127 12.56 -15.21 20.86
CA ALA A 127 12.47 -15.43 19.41
C ALA A 127 13.06 -14.23 18.68
N THR A 128 13.79 -14.48 17.60
CA THR A 128 14.46 -13.43 16.82
C THR A 128 13.86 -13.34 15.42
N VAL A 129 13.46 -12.14 15.05
CA VAL A 129 12.95 -11.83 13.70
C VAL A 129 13.84 -10.77 13.05
N VAL A 130 14.27 -11.01 11.82
CA VAL A 130 14.90 -10.00 10.99
C VAL A 130 13.83 -9.39 10.10
N VAL A 131 13.70 -8.05 10.15
CA VAL A 131 12.78 -7.28 9.33
C VAL A 131 13.60 -6.38 8.41
N ARG A 132 13.44 -6.58 7.11
CA ARG A 132 14.08 -5.76 6.08
C ARG A 132 13.03 -4.90 5.40
N PHE A 133 13.34 -3.64 5.18
CA PHE A 133 12.49 -2.71 4.44
C PHE A 133 13.32 -1.56 3.93
N TRP A 134 13.06 -1.09 2.72
CA TRP A 134 13.88 -0.08 2.08
C TRP A 134 15.39 -0.45 2.15
N ASP A 135 16.21 0.46 2.72
CA ASP A 135 17.64 0.26 2.99
C ASP A 135 17.92 -0.19 4.44
N GLN A 136 16.85 -0.51 5.20
CA GLN A 136 16.95 -0.86 6.62
C GLN A 136 16.93 -2.37 6.85
N THR A 137 17.66 -2.78 7.89
CA THR A 137 17.58 -4.12 8.45
C THR A 137 17.51 -4.00 9.96
N TRP A 138 16.37 -4.40 10.52
CA TRP A 138 16.16 -4.43 11.96
C TRP A 138 16.15 -5.86 12.46
N LYS A 139 16.88 -6.12 13.55
CA LYS A 139 16.82 -7.40 14.26
C LYS A 139 15.98 -7.18 15.52
N VAL A 140 14.82 -7.83 15.57
CA VAL A 140 13.85 -7.72 16.66
C VAL A 140 13.88 -9.02 17.46
N ALA A 141 14.28 -8.93 18.76
CA ALA A 141 14.19 -10.02 19.70
C ALA A 141 12.93 -9.85 20.57
N LEU A 142 12.05 -10.83 20.54
CA LEU A 142 10.88 -10.95 21.41
C LEU A 142 11.29 -11.74 22.64
N ASP A 143 11.55 -11.08 23.77
CA ASP A 143 12.39 -11.59 24.85
C ASP A 143 11.84 -12.81 25.57
N THR A 144 10.53 -12.96 25.68
CA THR A 144 9.91 -14.09 26.40
C THR A 144 8.78 -14.73 25.58
N PRO A 145 8.42 -15.99 25.87
CA PRO A 145 7.26 -16.63 25.27
C PRO A 145 6.00 -15.78 25.38
N GLY A 146 5.24 -15.69 24.29
CA GLY A 146 4.03 -14.90 24.21
C GLY A 146 4.25 -13.39 24.10
N THR A 147 5.49 -12.89 23.99
CA THR A 147 5.78 -11.50 23.59
C THR A 147 5.22 -11.26 22.19
N ARG A 148 4.55 -10.11 22.02
CA ARG A 148 3.93 -9.71 20.76
C ARG A 148 4.34 -8.30 20.35
N VAL A 149 4.66 -8.13 19.09
CA VAL A 149 4.94 -6.82 18.49
C VAL A 149 4.09 -6.65 17.24
N ALA A 150 3.63 -5.43 16.98
CA ALA A 150 3.03 -5.08 15.70
C ALA A 150 4.02 -4.27 14.87
N LEU A 151 4.00 -4.49 13.57
CA LEU A 151 4.74 -3.72 12.59
C LEU A 151 3.76 -3.14 11.58
N GLU A 152 3.85 -1.81 11.33
CA GLU A 152 3.14 -1.13 10.24
C GLU A 152 4.17 -0.53 9.29
N MET A 153 3.93 -0.66 7.99
CA MET A 153 4.68 0.04 6.96
C MET A 153 3.76 0.58 5.89
N CYS A 154 3.96 1.83 5.54
CA CYS A 154 3.29 2.45 4.42
C CYS A 154 4.20 3.42 3.68
N GLY A 155 3.98 3.53 2.37
CA GLY A 155 4.59 4.53 1.53
C GLY A 155 3.56 5.53 1.03
N ARG A 156 3.98 6.79 0.86
CA ARG A 156 3.14 7.86 0.34
C ARG A 156 3.95 8.92 -0.36
N TRP A 157 3.39 9.51 -1.40
CA TRP A 157 3.93 10.75 -1.95
C TRP A 157 3.62 11.92 -1.02
N PRO A 158 4.60 12.81 -0.77
CA PRO A 158 4.32 14.07 -0.08
C PRO A 158 3.30 14.89 -0.86
N SER A 159 2.37 15.51 -0.16
CA SER A 159 1.43 16.45 -0.79
C SER A 159 2.18 17.60 -1.44
N GLY A 160 1.84 17.92 -2.69
CA GLY A 160 2.52 18.95 -3.49
C GLY A 160 3.82 18.51 -4.12
N ALA A 161 4.17 17.21 -4.08
CA ALA A 161 5.26 16.69 -4.89
C ALA A 161 5.03 17.01 -6.36
N ARG A 162 6.11 17.29 -7.10
CA ARG A 162 6.04 17.57 -8.52
C ARG A 162 6.49 16.35 -9.32
N PHE A 163 5.60 15.84 -10.16
CA PHE A 163 5.98 14.82 -11.12
C PHE A 163 6.99 15.40 -12.11
N LYS A 164 8.10 14.71 -12.31
CA LYS A 164 9.13 15.07 -13.28
C LYS A 164 9.48 13.82 -14.08
N LEU A 165 9.54 13.96 -15.40
CA LEU A 165 10.13 12.97 -16.30
C LEU A 165 11.66 13.04 -16.20
N ALA A 166 12.18 12.93 -14.99
CA ALA A 166 13.60 13.00 -14.73
C ALA A 166 14.32 11.68 -15.04
N ASP A 167 15.63 11.72 -15.13
CA ASP A 167 16.47 10.52 -15.11
C ASP A 167 16.09 9.70 -13.85
N PRO A 168 15.98 8.37 -13.93
CA PRO A 168 15.69 7.52 -12.78
C PRO A 168 16.58 7.75 -11.56
N LYS A 169 17.81 8.27 -11.75
CA LYS A 169 18.74 8.59 -10.66
C LYS A 169 18.37 9.86 -9.89
N ASP A 170 17.63 10.77 -10.52
CA ASP A 170 17.21 12.05 -9.94
C ASP A 170 15.70 12.09 -9.66
N ALA A 171 15.02 10.97 -9.84
CA ALA A 171 13.59 10.88 -9.60
C ALA A 171 13.29 11.06 -8.11
N ALA A 172 12.32 11.92 -7.80
CA ALA A 172 11.78 11.99 -6.45
C ALA A 172 11.21 10.62 -6.06
N SER A 173 11.35 10.28 -4.79
CA SER A 173 10.83 9.01 -4.25
C SER A 173 9.64 9.27 -3.32
N PRO A 174 8.71 8.34 -3.19
CA PRO A 174 7.72 8.40 -2.12
C PRO A 174 8.41 8.29 -0.76
N ASN A 175 7.79 8.83 0.27
CA ASN A 175 8.25 8.67 1.64
C ASN A 175 7.68 7.37 2.22
N ALA A 176 8.54 6.57 2.83
CA ALA A 176 8.12 5.41 3.60
C ALA A 176 8.18 5.72 5.10
N SER A 177 7.23 5.15 5.85
CA SER A 177 7.22 5.17 7.31
C SER A 177 7.02 3.76 7.85
N VAL A 178 7.74 3.46 8.93
CA VAL A 178 7.64 2.18 9.66
C VAL A 178 7.40 2.48 11.13
N LEU A 179 6.47 1.73 11.71
CA LEU A 179 6.13 1.77 13.11
C LEU A 179 6.25 0.38 13.69
N LEU A 180 7.08 0.23 14.74
CA LEU A 180 7.17 -0.98 15.56
C LEU A 180 6.54 -0.69 16.92
N LEU A 181 5.56 -1.51 17.32
CA LEU A 181 4.83 -1.40 18.58
C LEU A 181 4.99 -2.68 19.39
N VAL A 182 5.26 -2.58 20.69
CA VAL A 182 5.15 -3.73 21.60
C VAL A 182 3.73 -3.80 22.13
N LEU A 183 3.02 -4.88 21.78
CA LEU A 183 1.63 -5.12 22.19
C LEU A 183 1.57 -5.84 23.55
N LYS A 184 2.54 -6.73 23.80
CA LYS A 184 2.63 -7.53 25.03
C LYS A 184 4.06 -7.93 25.30
N GLY A 185 4.48 -7.89 26.57
CA GLY A 185 5.81 -8.29 27.00
C GLY A 185 6.88 -7.25 26.72
N GLU A 186 8.09 -7.70 26.44
CA GLU A 186 9.28 -6.89 26.19
C GLU A 186 9.98 -7.36 24.92
N ALA A 187 10.56 -6.41 24.18
CA ALA A 187 11.30 -6.67 22.94
C ALA A 187 12.52 -5.77 22.84
N ARG A 188 13.52 -6.18 22.08
CA ARG A 188 14.69 -5.40 21.74
C ARG A 188 14.81 -5.28 20.24
N ALA A 189 14.93 -4.06 19.74
CA ALA A 189 15.18 -3.79 18.33
C ALA A 189 16.62 -3.30 18.14
N THR A 190 17.37 -3.98 17.28
CA THR A 190 18.74 -3.58 16.89
C THR A 190 18.70 -3.04 15.47
N LEU A 191 19.13 -1.79 15.30
CA LEU A 191 19.15 -1.04 14.04
C LEU A 191 20.45 -0.24 13.95
N GLY A 192 21.18 -0.36 12.84
CA GLY A 192 22.46 0.33 12.65
C GLY A 192 23.48 0.10 13.77
N GLY A 193 23.45 -1.08 14.42
CA GLY A 193 24.35 -1.42 15.54
C GLY A 193 23.89 -0.89 16.92
N VAL A 194 22.80 -0.12 16.99
CA VAL A 194 22.21 0.37 18.26
C VAL A 194 21.06 -0.55 18.65
N THR A 195 21.07 -1.01 19.92
CA THR A 195 19.98 -1.82 20.48
C THR A 195 19.11 -0.96 21.40
N VAL A 196 17.81 -1.00 21.14
CA VAL A 196 16.79 -0.24 21.86
C VAL A 196 15.83 -1.20 22.54
N GLY A 197 15.64 -1.05 23.84
CA GLY A 197 14.65 -1.82 24.63
C GLY A 197 13.26 -1.21 24.52
N LEU A 198 12.27 -2.06 24.32
CA LEU A 198 10.86 -1.72 24.21
C LEU A 198 10.04 -2.58 25.16
N LYS A 199 8.94 -2.00 25.68
CA LYS A 199 8.04 -2.69 26.57
C LYS A 199 6.60 -2.26 26.32
N ALA A 200 5.66 -3.20 26.43
CA ALA A 200 4.23 -2.90 26.28
C ALA A 200 3.77 -1.74 27.20
N PRO A 201 2.73 -0.99 26.80
CA PRO A 201 2.23 0.15 27.59
C PRO A 201 2.03 -0.17 29.08
N PRO A 202 2.34 0.78 29.97
CA PRO A 202 2.69 2.20 29.75
C PRO A 202 4.18 2.47 29.50
N GLY A 203 5.00 1.42 29.32
CA GLY A 203 6.42 1.54 29.02
C GLY A 203 6.71 2.20 27.66
N PRO A 204 7.99 2.40 27.32
CA PRO A 204 8.35 2.83 25.96
C PRO A 204 7.98 1.73 24.97
N ALA A 205 6.86 1.89 24.27
CA ALA A 205 6.23 0.83 23.49
C ALA A 205 6.38 1.00 21.97
N MET A 206 6.89 2.14 21.50
CA MET A 206 6.87 2.50 20.10
C MET A 206 8.25 2.93 19.60
N LEU A 207 8.62 2.47 18.41
CA LEU A 207 9.78 2.92 17.65
C LEU A 207 9.33 3.30 16.24
N GLU A 208 9.69 4.52 15.82
CA GLU A 208 9.34 5.06 14.49
C GLU A 208 10.57 5.24 13.63
N TRP A 209 10.40 4.99 12.35
CA TRP A 209 11.33 5.32 11.29
C TRP A 209 10.56 5.93 10.11
N ASP A 210 11.14 6.92 9.48
CA ASP A 210 10.70 7.42 8.18
C ASP A 210 11.91 7.68 7.26
N SER A 211 11.69 7.57 5.95
CA SER A 211 12.75 7.68 4.95
C SER A 211 13.38 9.09 4.85
N LEU A 212 12.77 10.12 5.44
CA LEU A 212 13.30 11.48 5.44
C LEU A 212 14.22 11.73 6.65
N ASN A 213 13.85 11.21 7.82
CA ASN A 213 14.49 11.55 9.10
C ASN A 213 15.28 10.36 9.68
N GLY A 214 15.10 9.17 9.11
CA GLY A 214 15.69 7.95 9.64
C GLY A 214 15.02 7.44 10.92
N ALA A 215 15.65 6.47 11.59
CA ALA A 215 15.14 5.92 12.83
C ALA A 215 15.35 6.90 14.00
N ARG A 216 14.31 7.08 14.81
CA ARG A 216 14.44 7.81 16.09
C ARG A 216 14.97 6.84 17.13
N PRO A 217 16.19 7.06 17.68
CA PRO A 217 16.84 6.10 18.56
C PRO A 217 16.18 5.98 19.94
N GLN A 218 15.32 6.92 20.30
CA GLN A 218 14.61 6.89 21.59
C GLN A 218 13.20 6.38 21.42
N PRO A 219 12.83 5.26 22.07
CA PRO A 219 11.49 4.75 22.09
C PRO A 219 10.51 5.75 22.71
N GLN A 220 9.32 5.80 22.15
CA GLN A 220 8.26 6.68 22.62
C GLN A 220 7.32 5.91 23.55
N LYS A 221 6.84 6.61 24.59
CA LYS A 221 5.76 6.11 25.44
C LYS A 221 4.44 6.18 24.70
N LEU A 222 3.58 5.21 24.94
CA LEU A 222 2.19 5.22 24.50
C LEU A 222 1.30 5.08 25.72
N ASP A 223 0.29 5.93 25.83
CA ASP A 223 -0.74 5.80 26.86
C ASP A 223 -1.71 4.65 26.51
N ALA A 224 -1.97 4.45 25.21
CA ALA A 224 -2.81 3.38 24.69
C ALA A 224 -2.31 2.92 23.30
N LEU A 225 -2.59 1.67 22.96
CA LEU A 225 -2.34 1.15 21.62
C LEU A 225 -3.29 1.80 20.60
N PRO A 226 -2.86 2.00 19.35
CA PRO A 226 -3.77 2.43 18.29
C PRO A 226 -4.86 1.36 18.08
N PRO A 227 -6.10 1.75 17.74
CA PRO A 227 -7.24 0.83 17.66
C PRO A 227 -7.02 -0.41 16.78
N TRP A 228 -6.27 -0.25 15.69
CA TRP A 228 -5.95 -1.35 14.77
C TRP A 228 -4.96 -2.39 15.35
N ALA A 229 -4.21 -2.00 16.40
CA ALA A 229 -3.23 -2.86 17.07
C ALA A 229 -3.72 -3.34 18.45
N ASP A 230 -4.76 -2.73 18.99
CA ASP A 230 -5.29 -3.08 20.31
C ASP A 230 -6.22 -4.29 20.22
N PRO A 231 -5.83 -5.46 20.78
CA PRO A 231 -6.69 -6.64 20.76
C PRO A 231 -7.97 -6.48 21.58
N ALA A 232 -8.04 -5.49 22.49
CA ALA A 232 -9.22 -5.17 23.27
C ALA A 232 -10.18 -4.21 22.56
N ALA A 233 -9.75 -3.56 21.47
CA ALA A 233 -10.60 -2.68 20.69
C ALA A 233 -11.66 -3.50 19.94
N GLY A 234 -12.92 -3.30 20.30
CA GLY A 234 -14.05 -3.88 19.56
C GLY A 234 -14.23 -3.17 18.21
N LEU A 235 -14.73 -3.91 17.23
CA LEU A 235 -15.12 -3.33 15.94
C LEU A 235 -16.47 -2.60 16.06
N SER A 236 -16.58 -1.46 15.38
CA SER A 236 -17.84 -0.79 15.14
C SER A 236 -18.72 -1.64 14.20
N GLU A 237 -19.98 -1.25 14.00
CA GLU A 237 -20.85 -1.95 13.04
C GLU A 237 -20.28 -1.89 11.60
N SER A 238 -19.70 -0.76 11.21
CA SER A 238 -19.03 -0.65 9.90
C SER A 238 -17.78 -1.52 9.80
N GLY A 239 -17.00 -1.63 10.87
CA GLY A 239 -15.85 -2.53 10.93
C GLY A 239 -16.26 -4.00 10.86
N LYS A 240 -17.33 -4.39 11.53
CA LYS A 240 -17.91 -5.75 11.43
C LYS A 240 -18.41 -6.05 10.03
N ALA A 241 -19.07 -5.09 9.38
CA ALA A 241 -19.49 -5.24 7.98
C ALA A 241 -18.30 -5.43 7.04
N THR A 242 -17.24 -4.64 7.22
CA THR A 242 -15.99 -4.78 6.43
C THR A 242 -15.35 -6.15 6.66
N ALA A 243 -15.25 -6.61 7.90
CA ALA A 243 -14.67 -7.93 8.22
C ALA A 243 -15.52 -9.08 7.61
N ALA A 244 -16.84 -8.98 7.67
CA ALA A 244 -17.75 -9.95 7.05
C ALA A 244 -17.61 -10.00 5.52
N ALA A 245 -17.48 -8.84 4.87
CA ALA A 245 -17.27 -8.75 3.43
C ALA A 245 -15.91 -9.32 3.00
N VAL A 246 -14.83 -9.08 3.78
CA VAL A 246 -13.51 -9.72 3.56
C VAL A 246 -13.63 -11.23 3.62
N GLU A 247 -14.32 -11.78 4.61
CA GLU A 247 -14.52 -13.23 4.74
C GLU A 247 -15.40 -13.79 3.61
N LYS A 248 -16.45 -13.08 3.20
CA LYS A 248 -17.27 -13.43 2.02
C LYS A 248 -16.41 -13.50 0.76
N PHE A 249 -15.56 -12.50 0.54
CA PHE A 249 -14.65 -12.47 -0.59
C PHE A 249 -13.63 -13.61 -0.56
N ARG A 250 -13.03 -13.87 0.60
CA ARG A 250 -12.11 -14.99 0.79
C ARG A 250 -12.74 -16.32 0.38
N ARG A 251 -13.97 -16.60 0.86
CA ARG A 251 -14.69 -17.83 0.50
C ARG A 251 -14.99 -17.91 -0.99
N ALA A 252 -15.46 -16.82 -1.60
CA ALA A 252 -15.76 -16.81 -3.03
C ALA A 252 -14.51 -17.11 -3.87
N ARG A 253 -13.34 -16.57 -3.48
CA ARG A 253 -12.06 -16.80 -4.17
C ARG A 253 -11.59 -18.25 -4.15
N THR A 254 -11.99 -19.06 -3.17
CA THR A 254 -11.58 -20.47 -3.12
C THR A 254 -12.19 -21.30 -4.26
N THR A 255 -13.29 -20.85 -4.82
CA THR A 255 -13.99 -21.53 -5.94
C THR A 255 -13.54 -20.94 -7.28
N ASP A 256 -13.61 -19.63 -7.43
CA ASP A 256 -13.23 -18.91 -8.66
C ASP A 256 -12.77 -17.50 -8.30
N ALA A 257 -11.48 -17.28 -8.29
CA ALA A 257 -10.88 -16.01 -7.89
C ALA A 257 -11.21 -14.86 -8.84
N ALA A 258 -11.23 -15.14 -10.15
CA ALA A 258 -11.50 -14.12 -11.16
C ALA A 258 -12.97 -13.68 -11.11
N ASN A 259 -13.89 -14.64 -11.00
CA ASN A 259 -15.31 -14.34 -10.87
C ASN A 259 -15.64 -13.66 -9.54
N ALA A 260 -15.01 -14.06 -8.44
CA ALA A 260 -15.18 -13.40 -7.14
C ALA A 260 -14.77 -11.92 -7.22
N LEU A 261 -13.62 -11.62 -7.81
CA LEU A 261 -13.15 -10.24 -7.99
C LEU A 261 -14.11 -9.44 -8.87
N LYS A 262 -14.53 -9.99 -10.01
CA LYS A 262 -15.50 -9.35 -10.91
C LYS A 262 -16.83 -9.06 -10.21
N THR A 263 -17.34 -10.01 -9.40
CA THR A 263 -18.58 -9.88 -8.65
C THR A 263 -18.48 -8.76 -7.61
N PHE A 264 -17.37 -8.67 -6.89
CA PHE A 264 -17.16 -7.64 -5.88
C PHE A 264 -17.01 -6.25 -6.51
N LEU A 265 -16.29 -6.13 -7.61
CA LEU A 265 -16.18 -4.86 -8.35
C LEU A 265 -17.54 -4.38 -8.93
N ALA A 266 -18.44 -5.30 -9.27
CA ALA A 266 -19.75 -5.00 -9.82
C ALA A 266 -20.87 -4.93 -8.74
N SER A 267 -20.53 -5.10 -7.47
CA SER A 267 -21.53 -5.10 -6.37
C SER A 267 -22.14 -3.70 -6.19
N ASN A 268 -23.39 -3.66 -5.76
CA ASN A 268 -24.03 -2.43 -5.30
C ASN A 268 -23.70 -2.10 -3.83
N ASP A 269 -23.03 -3.00 -3.12
CA ASP A 269 -22.54 -2.76 -1.76
C ASP A 269 -21.18 -2.06 -1.83
N PRO A 270 -21.05 -0.81 -1.34
CA PRO A 270 -19.80 -0.06 -1.39
C PRO A 270 -18.64 -0.73 -0.63
N VAL A 271 -18.95 -1.53 0.41
CA VAL A 271 -17.93 -2.28 1.16
C VAL A 271 -17.34 -3.39 0.28
N GLU A 272 -18.17 -4.11 -0.47
CA GLU A 272 -17.71 -5.15 -1.39
C GLU A 272 -16.92 -4.56 -2.55
N GLN A 273 -17.38 -3.48 -3.18
CA GLN A 273 -16.64 -2.77 -4.22
C GLN A 273 -15.25 -2.33 -3.72
N ARG A 274 -15.21 -1.80 -2.51
CA ARG A 274 -13.98 -1.40 -1.85
C ARG A 274 -12.97 -2.54 -1.75
N ILE A 275 -13.40 -3.74 -1.35
CA ILE A 275 -12.53 -4.92 -1.28
C ILE A 275 -12.02 -5.31 -2.66
N GLY A 276 -12.86 -5.24 -3.68
CA GLY A 276 -12.46 -5.46 -5.07
C GLY A 276 -11.35 -4.49 -5.52
N LEU A 277 -11.52 -3.19 -5.29
CA LEU A 277 -10.54 -2.15 -5.64
C LEU A 277 -9.21 -2.31 -4.87
N VAL A 278 -9.27 -2.58 -3.56
CA VAL A 278 -8.07 -2.88 -2.75
C VAL A 278 -7.33 -4.08 -3.32
N THR A 279 -8.06 -5.13 -3.72
CA THR A 279 -7.45 -6.34 -4.28
C THR A 279 -6.71 -6.03 -5.59
N LEU A 280 -7.27 -5.22 -6.49
CA LEU A 280 -6.56 -4.79 -7.71
C LEU A 280 -5.26 -4.06 -7.38
N GLY A 281 -5.34 -3.09 -6.46
CA GLY A 281 -4.15 -2.37 -6.00
C GLY A 281 -3.12 -3.31 -5.35
N ALA A 282 -3.56 -4.22 -4.50
CA ALA A 282 -2.70 -5.16 -3.77
C ALA A 282 -1.94 -6.11 -4.71
N LEU A 283 -2.59 -6.53 -5.80
CA LEU A 283 -2.01 -7.44 -6.80
C LEU A 283 -1.26 -6.74 -7.95
N ASP A 284 -1.02 -5.43 -7.85
CA ASP A 284 -0.38 -4.61 -8.89
C ASP A 284 -1.12 -4.57 -10.25
N ASP A 285 -2.43 -4.85 -10.25
CA ASP A 285 -3.22 -4.79 -11.48
C ASP A 285 -3.65 -3.35 -11.81
N LEU A 286 -2.65 -2.55 -12.19
CA LEU A 286 -2.87 -1.14 -12.57
C LEU A 286 -3.85 -0.96 -13.74
N PRO A 287 -3.81 -1.78 -14.82
CA PRO A 287 -4.79 -1.67 -15.89
C PRO A 287 -6.23 -1.86 -15.41
N ALA A 288 -6.51 -2.90 -14.61
CA ALA A 288 -7.85 -3.14 -14.09
C ALA A 288 -8.28 -2.07 -13.07
N LEU A 289 -7.38 -1.59 -12.21
CA LEU A 289 -7.66 -0.49 -11.28
C LEU A 289 -8.04 0.79 -12.03
N ARG A 290 -7.31 1.15 -13.08
CA ARG A 290 -7.62 2.32 -13.92
C ARG A 290 -8.94 2.16 -14.66
N LYS A 291 -9.23 0.97 -15.18
CA LYS A 291 -10.51 0.65 -15.81
C LYS A 291 -11.67 0.83 -14.82
N ALA A 292 -11.57 0.28 -13.60
CA ALA A 292 -12.58 0.43 -12.57
C ALA A 292 -12.83 1.91 -12.21
N LEU A 293 -11.77 2.73 -12.11
CA LEU A 293 -11.88 4.18 -11.90
C LEU A 293 -12.62 4.89 -13.04
N ASN A 294 -12.36 4.51 -14.29
CA ASN A 294 -13.04 5.12 -15.45
C ASN A 294 -14.52 4.71 -15.54
N GLU A 295 -14.89 3.56 -14.99
CA GLU A 295 -16.26 3.01 -14.97
C GLU A 295 -17.05 3.42 -13.72
N ALA A 296 -16.41 4.07 -12.74
CA ALA A 296 -17.05 4.54 -11.51
C ALA A 296 -18.18 5.52 -11.79
N LYS A 297 -19.36 5.29 -11.20
CA LYS A 297 -20.59 6.03 -11.45
C LYS A 297 -20.84 7.13 -10.41
N THR A 298 -20.31 6.95 -9.21
CA THR A 298 -20.48 7.85 -8.08
C THR A 298 -19.16 8.46 -7.64
N LEU A 299 -19.23 9.61 -6.97
CA LEU A 299 -18.04 10.23 -6.41
C LEU A 299 -17.43 9.38 -5.28
N GLU A 300 -18.26 8.61 -4.56
CA GLU A 300 -17.81 7.73 -3.49
C GLU A 300 -16.97 6.54 -4.03
N GLU A 301 -17.47 5.86 -5.06
CA GLU A 301 -16.70 4.82 -5.77
C GLU A 301 -15.36 5.36 -6.26
N TRP A 302 -15.39 6.58 -6.83
CA TRP A 302 -14.22 7.23 -7.35
C TRP A 302 -13.24 7.66 -6.25
N ASP A 303 -13.72 8.25 -5.14
CA ASP A 303 -12.91 8.65 -3.97
C ASP A 303 -12.13 7.45 -3.42
N PHE A 304 -12.80 6.33 -3.28
CA PHE A 304 -12.15 5.13 -2.78
C PHE A 304 -11.10 4.59 -3.76
N GLY A 305 -11.43 4.51 -5.04
CA GLY A 305 -10.49 4.05 -6.08
C GLY A 305 -9.25 4.95 -6.17
N ILE A 306 -9.41 6.27 -6.04
CA ILE A 306 -8.28 7.22 -5.98
C ILE A 306 -7.44 7.01 -4.73
N THR A 307 -8.06 6.70 -3.59
CA THR A 307 -7.33 6.38 -2.36
C THR A 307 -6.44 5.15 -2.56
N VAL A 308 -6.97 4.09 -3.19
CA VAL A 308 -6.20 2.89 -3.55
C VAL A 308 -5.08 3.21 -4.55
N LEU A 309 -5.36 4.01 -5.58
CA LEU A 309 -4.36 4.39 -6.58
C LEU A 309 -3.24 5.23 -5.97
N ARG A 310 -3.55 6.17 -5.09
CA ARG A 310 -2.54 6.96 -4.37
C ARG A 310 -1.71 6.11 -3.42
N HIS A 311 -2.32 5.14 -2.75
CA HIS A 311 -1.59 4.16 -1.95
C HIS A 311 -0.65 3.33 -2.83
N TRP A 312 -1.14 2.84 -3.98
CA TRP A 312 -0.31 2.12 -4.95
C TRP A 312 0.86 2.97 -5.45
N LEU A 313 0.65 4.24 -5.79
CA LEU A 313 1.69 5.18 -6.21
C LEU A 313 2.79 5.36 -5.15
N GLY A 314 2.41 5.40 -3.88
CA GLY A 314 3.34 5.65 -2.77
C GLY A 314 4.13 4.43 -2.31
N ARG A 315 3.83 3.23 -2.79
CA ARG A 315 4.46 1.99 -2.29
C ARG A 315 5.93 1.85 -2.64
N CYS A 316 6.29 2.22 -3.84
CA CYS A 316 7.70 2.13 -4.24
C CYS A 316 8.07 3.17 -5.31
N PRO A 317 9.37 3.52 -5.41
CA PRO A 317 9.89 4.35 -6.48
C PRO A 317 9.55 3.78 -7.87
N GLY A 318 9.25 4.66 -8.82
CA GLY A 318 8.96 4.30 -10.21
C GLY A 318 7.49 3.94 -10.51
N HIS A 319 6.61 3.81 -9.51
CA HIS A 319 5.18 3.62 -9.75
C HIS A 319 4.53 4.84 -10.40
N ASP A 320 5.00 6.03 -10.08
CA ASP A 320 4.63 7.28 -10.72
C ASP A 320 4.94 7.26 -12.21
N ARG A 321 6.14 6.82 -12.59
CA ARG A 321 6.53 6.65 -13.99
C ARG A 321 5.67 5.59 -14.70
N LYS A 322 5.42 4.45 -14.07
CA LYS A 322 4.54 3.40 -14.62
C LYS A 322 3.13 3.93 -14.91
N LEU A 323 2.56 4.70 -13.97
CA LEU A 323 1.24 5.29 -14.18
C LEU A 323 1.24 6.33 -15.31
N TYR A 324 2.24 7.22 -15.32
CA TYR A 324 2.40 8.21 -16.40
C TYR A 324 2.48 7.55 -17.77
N ASP A 325 3.37 6.57 -17.91
CA ASP A 325 3.58 5.84 -19.18
C ASP A 325 2.30 5.10 -19.60
N ALA A 326 1.54 4.53 -18.66
CA ALA A 326 0.26 3.89 -18.94
C ALA A 326 -0.81 4.89 -19.41
N ILE A 327 -0.85 6.12 -18.86
CA ILE A 327 -1.77 7.17 -19.31
C ILE A 327 -1.43 7.63 -20.73
N VAL A 328 -0.14 7.79 -21.04
CA VAL A 328 0.33 8.16 -22.38
C VAL A 328 0.07 7.05 -23.38
N ALA A 329 0.29 5.78 -23.01
CA ALA A 329 0.04 4.61 -23.86
C ALA A 329 -1.45 4.47 -24.26
N ASP A 330 -2.38 4.96 -23.44
CA ASP A 330 -3.82 5.04 -23.77
C ASP A 330 -4.15 6.20 -24.74
N GLY A 331 -3.16 6.88 -25.29
CA GLY A 331 -3.31 7.97 -26.25
C GLY A 331 -3.56 9.33 -25.61
N ALA A 332 -3.30 9.51 -24.32
CA ALA A 332 -3.37 10.83 -23.70
C ALA A 332 -2.11 11.65 -24.05
N PRO A 333 -2.27 12.96 -24.37
CA PRO A 333 -1.11 13.85 -24.55
C PRO A 333 -0.27 13.92 -23.27
N PRO A 334 1.07 14.08 -23.37
CA PRO A 334 1.94 14.22 -22.21
C PRO A 334 1.53 15.31 -21.21
N ALA A 335 1.04 16.44 -21.70
CA ALA A 335 0.54 17.53 -20.84
C ALA A 335 -0.66 17.09 -19.99
N HIS A 336 -1.57 16.28 -20.56
CA HIS A 336 -2.70 15.73 -19.81
C HIS A 336 -2.21 14.72 -18.73
N ALA A 337 -1.28 13.81 -19.09
CA ALA A 337 -0.71 12.88 -18.13
C ALA A 337 -0.04 13.63 -16.96
N ASN A 338 0.72 14.69 -17.22
CA ASN A 338 1.31 15.55 -16.20
C ASN A 338 0.25 16.17 -15.27
N THR A 339 -0.87 16.67 -15.83
CA THR A 339 -1.96 17.26 -15.03
C THR A 339 -2.57 16.20 -14.10
N VAL A 340 -2.83 14.98 -14.60
CA VAL A 340 -3.36 13.87 -13.78
C VAL A 340 -2.38 13.52 -12.66
N MET A 341 -1.09 13.38 -12.98
CA MET A 341 -0.05 13.07 -11.97
C MET A 341 0.02 14.17 -10.90
N GLN A 342 0.00 15.45 -11.30
CA GLN A 342 0.03 16.55 -10.35
C GLN A 342 -1.20 16.55 -9.42
N LEU A 343 -2.38 16.30 -9.95
CA LEU A 343 -3.59 16.19 -9.14
C LEU A 343 -3.56 14.97 -8.20
N LEU A 344 -2.98 13.84 -8.63
CA LEU A 344 -2.81 12.67 -7.77
C LEU A 344 -1.84 12.93 -6.61
N PHE A 345 -0.77 13.70 -6.82
CA PHE A 345 0.14 14.09 -5.75
C PHE A 345 -0.47 15.12 -4.81
N GLY A 346 -1.44 15.90 -5.30
CA GLY A 346 -2.14 16.92 -4.51
C GLY A 346 -1.33 18.20 -4.35
N PHE A 347 -1.63 18.94 -3.30
CA PHE A 347 -1.14 20.31 -3.08
C PHE A 347 -0.42 20.42 -1.74
N ALA A 348 0.69 21.17 -1.72
CA ALA A 348 1.38 21.54 -0.49
C ALA A 348 0.56 22.58 0.31
N ALA A 349 0.83 22.68 1.62
CA ALA A 349 0.14 23.66 2.47
C ALA A 349 0.27 25.11 1.96
N ALA A 350 1.44 25.46 1.41
CA ALA A 350 1.67 26.77 0.81
C ALA A 350 0.77 27.02 -0.43
N GLU A 351 0.57 26.00 -1.27
CA GLU A 351 -0.32 26.08 -2.43
C GLU A 351 -1.79 26.21 -2.01
N LEU A 352 -2.20 25.50 -0.96
CA LEU A 352 -3.56 25.57 -0.40
C LEU A 352 -3.87 26.91 0.28
N SER A 353 -2.88 27.78 0.49
CA SER A 353 -3.07 29.15 0.98
C SER A 353 -3.26 30.16 -0.17
N GLN A 354 -3.17 29.72 -1.42
CA GLN A 354 -3.27 30.58 -2.60
C GLN A 354 -4.64 30.43 -3.27
N PRO A 355 -5.34 31.54 -3.60
CA PRO A 355 -6.61 31.50 -4.31
C PRO A 355 -6.52 30.78 -5.66
N GLU A 356 -5.42 30.94 -6.36
CA GLU A 356 -5.16 30.39 -7.70
C GLU A 356 -5.29 28.85 -7.72
N THR A 357 -4.94 28.16 -6.62
CA THR A 357 -5.11 26.72 -6.52
C THR A 357 -6.58 26.31 -6.65
N TYR A 358 -7.47 27.05 -6.01
CA TYR A 358 -8.91 26.77 -6.06
C TYR A 358 -9.53 27.22 -7.39
N GLU A 359 -9.09 28.32 -7.95
CA GLU A 359 -9.51 28.80 -9.27
C GLU A 359 -9.20 27.75 -10.34
N VAL A 360 -7.98 27.23 -10.36
CA VAL A 360 -7.57 26.17 -11.29
C VAL A 360 -8.39 24.90 -11.07
N LEU A 361 -8.66 24.49 -9.83
CA LEU A 361 -9.50 23.34 -9.55
C LEU A 361 -10.95 23.54 -10.04
N VAL A 362 -11.50 24.73 -9.86
CA VAL A 362 -12.85 25.07 -10.36
C VAL A 362 -12.86 25.05 -11.90
N GLU A 363 -11.87 25.63 -12.57
CA GLU A 363 -11.76 25.58 -14.02
C GLU A 363 -11.61 24.13 -14.55
N TYR A 364 -10.89 23.28 -13.84
CA TYR A 364 -10.74 21.88 -14.20
C TYR A 364 -12.05 21.08 -14.13
N LEU A 365 -13.09 21.54 -13.44
CA LEU A 365 -14.41 20.91 -13.50
C LEU A 365 -15.02 20.89 -14.92
N ARG A 366 -14.59 21.78 -15.82
CA ARG A 366 -15.02 21.86 -17.22
C ARG A 366 -13.99 21.28 -18.19
N HIS A 367 -12.92 20.67 -17.69
CA HIS A 367 -11.87 20.09 -18.54
C HIS A 367 -12.44 19.00 -19.44
N ASP A 368 -11.99 18.90 -20.70
CA ASP A 368 -12.49 17.93 -21.68
C ASP A 368 -12.31 16.47 -21.26
N ARG A 369 -11.27 16.18 -20.48
CA ARG A 369 -10.96 14.84 -20.02
C ARG A 369 -11.62 14.53 -18.66
N PRO A 370 -12.42 13.44 -18.56
CA PRO A 370 -13.10 13.06 -17.32
C PRO A 370 -12.15 12.87 -16.13
N SER A 371 -10.97 12.28 -16.32
CA SER A 371 -10.00 12.05 -15.25
C SER A 371 -9.57 13.36 -14.55
N VAL A 372 -9.38 14.45 -15.29
CA VAL A 372 -9.04 15.76 -14.70
C VAL A 372 -10.24 16.35 -13.96
N ARG A 373 -11.46 16.30 -14.57
CA ARG A 373 -12.68 16.79 -13.92
C ARG A 373 -12.93 16.07 -12.58
N ASN A 374 -12.82 14.75 -12.60
CA ASN A 374 -13.08 13.91 -11.43
C ASN A 374 -12.07 14.18 -10.31
N LEU A 375 -10.76 14.31 -10.64
CA LEU A 375 -9.74 14.68 -9.68
C LEU A 375 -9.94 16.09 -9.11
N ALA A 376 -10.32 17.04 -9.93
CA ALA A 376 -10.63 18.41 -9.49
C ALA A 376 -11.81 18.42 -8.52
N ALA A 377 -12.92 17.74 -8.86
CA ALA A 377 -14.07 17.60 -7.98
C ALA A 377 -13.70 16.92 -6.65
N TRP A 378 -12.91 15.84 -6.72
CA TRP A 378 -12.44 15.13 -5.56
C TRP A 378 -11.65 16.05 -4.60
N HIS A 379 -10.74 16.87 -5.11
CA HIS A 379 -10.01 17.85 -4.32
C HIS A 379 -10.95 18.91 -3.72
N LEU A 380 -11.81 19.49 -4.53
CA LEU A 380 -12.74 20.53 -4.08
C LEU A 380 -13.64 20.04 -2.95
N HIS A 381 -14.24 18.85 -3.04
CA HIS A 381 -15.09 18.27 -2.01
C HIS A 381 -14.33 17.98 -0.69
N ARG A 382 -13.03 17.69 -0.77
CA ARG A 382 -12.19 17.43 0.41
C ARG A 382 -11.63 18.71 1.02
N LEU A 383 -11.28 19.69 0.21
CA LEU A 383 -10.65 20.93 0.66
C LEU A 383 -11.66 21.99 1.09
N VAL A 384 -12.91 21.89 0.60
CA VAL A 384 -13.97 22.89 0.82
C VAL A 384 -15.22 22.20 1.33
N PRO A 385 -15.32 21.91 2.65
CA PRO A 385 -16.46 21.19 3.22
C PRO A 385 -17.83 21.80 2.91
N ALA A 386 -17.91 23.12 2.79
CA ALA A 386 -19.13 23.83 2.38
C ALA A 386 -19.64 23.45 0.97
N GLY A 387 -18.76 22.93 0.12
CA GLY A 387 -19.10 22.46 -1.23
C GLY A 387 -19.61 21.03 -1.32
N LYS A 388 -19.63 20.27 -0.22
CA LYS A 388 -20.08 18.86 -0.20
C LYS A 388 -21.51 18.67 -0.72
N ALA A 389 -22.37 19.70 -0.59
CA ALA A 389 -23.75 19.68 -1.09
C ALA A 389 -23.84 19.97 -2.60
N ILE A 390 -22.77 20.37 -3.28
CA ILE A 390 -22.77 20.63 -4.72
C ILE A 390 -22.73 19.27 -5.44
N PRO A 391 -23.75 18.90 -6.23
CA PRO A 391 -23.77 17.63 -6.90
C PRO A 391 -22.64 17.49 -7.92
N PHE A 392 -22.03 16.32 -7.95
CA PHE A 392 -21.05 15.95 -8.96
C PHE A 392 -21.27 14.48 -9.37
N SER A 393 -21.19 14.20 -10.66
CA SER A 393 -21.17 12.84 -11.18
C SER A 393 -19.99 12.68 -12.16
N PRO A 394 -19.19 11.60 -12.03
CA PRO A 394 -18.11 11.30 -12.97
C PRO A 394 -18.57 11.17 -14.42
N THR A 395 -19.85 10.78 -14.62
CA THR A 395 -20.47 10.55 -15.93
C THR A 395 -21.42 11.67 -16.36
N ALA A 396 -21.36 12.85 -15.69
CA ALA A 396 -22.22 13.98 -15.97
C ALA A 396 -22.10 14.46 -17.43
N ASP A 397 -23.21 14.86 -18.01
CA ASP A 397 -23.26 15.55 -19.29
C ASP A 397 -22.78 17.01 -19.16
N LYS A 398 -22.64 17.69 -20.31
CA LYS A 398 -22.13 19.06 -20.35
C LYS A 398 -23.00 20.01 -19.53
N ALA A 399 -24.32 19.88 -19.56
CA ALA A 399 -25.24 20.79 -18.84
C ALA A 399 -25.09 20.62 -17.33
N ALA A 400 -24.98 19.40 -16.84
CA ALA A 400 -24.73 19.11 -15.42
C ALA A 400 -23.33 19.60 -15.00
N ILE A 401 -22.31 19.44 -15.83
CA ILE A 401 -20.96 19.96 -15.61
C ILE A 401 -20.98 21.49 -15.47
N ASP A 402 -21.63 22.19 -16.39
CA ASP A 402 -21.74 23.67 -16.37
C ASP A 402 -22.48 24.14 -15.10
N LYS A 403 -23.54 23.46 -14.69
CA LYS A 403 -24.26 23.75 -13.45
C LYS A 403 -23.38 23.56 -12.20
N THR A 404 -22.63 22.48 -12.14
CA THR A 404 -21.69 22.20 -11.06
C THR A 404 -20.60 23.29 -11.01
N TYR A 405 -20.02 23.65 -12.14
CA TYR A 405 -19.01 24.70 -12.27
C TYR A 405 -19.54 26.03 -11.73
N GLN A 406 -20.73 26.48 -12.18
CA GLN A 406 -21.36 27.73 -11.71
C GLN A 406 -21.61 27.72 -10.20
N ALA A 407 -22.03 26.56 -9.63
CA ALA A 407 -22.24 26.44 -8.21
C ALA A 407 -20.92 26.60 -7.42
N TRP A 408 -19.83 26.02 -7.93
CA TRP A 408 -18.52 26.19 -7.33
C TRP A 408 -17.97 27.61 -7.46
N GLN A 409 -18.14 28.29 -8.61
CA GLN A 409 -17.75 29.68 -8.77
C GLN A 409 -18.51 30.61 -7.81
N LYS A 410 -19.79 30.32 -7.54
CA LYS A 410 -20.58 31.08 -6.57
C LYS A 410 -20.09 30.85 -5.12
N LEU A 411 -19.67 29.64 -4.79
CA LEU A 411 -19.18 29.30 -3.46
C LEU A 411 -17.74 29.82 -3.21
N LEU A 412 -16.91 29.80 -4.25
CA LEU A 412 -15.50 30.23 -4.25
C LEU A 412 -15.29 31.26 -5.36
N PRO A 413 -15.65 32.53 -5.14
CA PRO A 413 -15.34 33.61 -6.07
C PRO A 413 -13.81 33.74 -6.26
N ALA A 414 -13.40 34.20 -7.45
CA ALA A 414 -12.00 34.48 -7.77
C ALA A 414 -11.33 35.35 -6.70
N GLY A 415 -10.06 35.07 -6.40
CA GLY A 415 -9.29 35.76 -5.37
C GLY A 415 -9.59 35.34 -3.94
N GLN A 416 -10.42 34.31 -3.71
CA GLN A 416 -10.77 33.85 -2.38
C GLN A 416 -10.22 32.48 -2.04
N VAL A 417 -9.76 32.31 -0.81
CA VAL A 417 -9.40 31.03 -0.20
C VAL A 417 -10.56 30.56 0.67
N PRO A 418 -10.88 29.24 0.69
CA PRO A 418 -11.90 28.71 1.58
C PRO A 418 -11.65 29.08 3.04
N LYS A 419 -12.70 29.45 3.77
CA LYS A 419 -12.58 29.66 5.21
C LYS A 419 -12.16 28.35 5.89
N LYS A 420 -11.09 28.41 6.68
CA LYS A 420 -10.72 27.28 7.55
C LYS A 420 -11.86 27.07 8.54
N GLN A 421 -12.42 25.88 8.57
CA GLN A 421 -13.36 25.44 9.61
C GLN A 421 -12.62 24.87 10.80
#